data_e3fdb071e3d1756e45743e0e3947f0fb
#
_entry.id   e3fdb071e3d1756e45743e0e3947f0fb
#
_cell.length_a   1.000
_cell.length_b   1.000
_cell.length_c   1.000
_cell.angle_alpha   90.00
_cell.angle_beta   90.00
_cell.angle_gamma   90.00
#
_symmetry.space_group_name_H-M   'P 1'
#
loop_
_entity.id
_entity.type
_entity.pdbx_description
1 polymer ?
#
loop_
_entity_poly.entity_id
_entity_poly.type
_entity_poly.pdbx_seq_one_letter_code
_entity_poly.pdbx_strand_id
1 'polypeptide(L)'
;MHTPDPCFTSFTTAIDGYALPERFTFPFYYTPHPLCVLAAEQLQQHLLTQQEWQHNFGLLNGEVVSDDESAIGKMFGVLLVENAQGDIGFLSAFSGKIADQNLLPGFVPPVFDMLAEESFFRRELSEITDLNHQVKQLSQSAELAQLRQQIEADRQAYQAQEQAQRQAMIEGRAARKQQREQAEATLTGDALKAVLDDLAKQSVAEKNVLKYLKLEWDEKLASEEARLQVLLTQLNELKEQRKTLSNALQHKLFAQYRFLNVRGEQSDLNAIFAPTTSPVPPAGSGECAAPKLLQYAFTHGLKPLAMAEFWWGVSPKSEVRQHKKFYPSCHSKCHPILGHMLQGLNMDPNPLEENWAEDKELEIVYQDEAMVVVNKPSGLLSVPGKTITDSAYTRLQALFPNVEGPFVIHRLDMATSGLLVFALTRRANKSLQKQFISRGVQKRYVAMLEGEVSQSQGEITLPMRGDPDDRPRQLVCFEHGKPAHTDWQLIEIRDGRSKLYLYPRTGRTHQLRVHCAHHLGLNMPMVGDGLYGEKANRLHLHAESLELDHPYSKERMHFQVDAEF
;
A
#
# COMPACT_ATOMS: atom_id res chain seq x y z
N MET A 1 -21.11 -1.58 -46.80
CA MET A 1 -20.46 -0.41 -46.16
C MET A 1 -20.12 -0.86 -44.74
N HIS A 2 -18.84 -1.00 -44.45
CA HIS A 2 -18.45 -1.26 -43.05
C HIS A 2 -18.80 -0.01 -42.25
N THR A 3 -19.66 -0.14 -41.24
CA THR A 3 -19.83 0.89 -40.21
C THR A 3 -18.47 1.09 -39.54
N PRO A 4 -17.97 2.32 -39.44
CA PRO A 4 -16.73 2.58 -38.73
C PRO A 4 -16.84 2.09 -37.28
N ASP A 5 -15.77 1.48 -36.77
CA ASP A 5 -15.69 1.02 -35.38
C ASP A 5 -15.85 2.24 -34.46
N PRO A 6 -16.85 2.26 -33.55
CA PRO A 6 -17.14 3.44 -32.74
C PRO A 6 -16.05 3.79 -31.72
N CYS A 7 -15.14 2.88 -31.40
CA CYS A 7 -14.05 3.11 -30.46
C CYS A 7 -12.70 3.36 -31.17
N PHE A 8 -12.64 3.14 -32.50
CA PHE A 8 -11.42 3.42 -33.27
C PHE A 8 -11.34 4.92 -33.57
N THR A 9 -10.31 5.56 -33.04
CA THR A 9 -10.05 7.00 -33.24
C THR A 9 -8.88 7.22 -34.17
N SER A 10 -9.11 7.93 -35.27
CA SER A 10 -8.04 8.36 -36.17
C SER A 10 -7.28 9.55 -35.59
N PHE A 11 -5.99 9.66 -35.92
CA PHE A 11 -5.21 10.84 -35.56
C PHE A 11 -5.71 12.09 -36.31
N THR A 12 -5.80 13.21 -35.61
CA THR A 12 -6.16 14.50 -36.18
C THR A 12 -4.99 15.20 -36.86
N THR A 13 -3.77 14.76 -36.56
CA THR A 13 -2.51 15.23 -37.16
C THR A 13 -1.88 14.13 -38.02
N ALA A 14 -1.09 14.53 -39.02
CA ALA A 14 -0.37 13.58 -39.87
C ALA A 14 0.67 12.81 -39.03
N ILE A 15 0.72 11.48 -39.25
CA ILE A 15 1.63 10.57 -38.52
C ILE A 15 2.76 10.01 -39.38
N ASP A 16 2.85 10.42 -40.65
CA ASP A 16 3.82 9.90 -41.65
C ASP A 16 5.29 10.10 -41.25
N GLY A 17 5.56 11.04 -40.32
CA GLY A 17 6.90 11.30 -39.79
C GLY A 17 7.31 10.41 -38.60
N TYR A 18 6.42 9.53 -38.12
CA TYR A 18 6.68 8.66 -36.99
C TYR A 18 6.96 7.24 -37.42
N ALA A 19 8.04 6.63 -36.91
CA ALA A 19 8.26 5.21 -37.06
C ALA A 19 7.22 4.41 -36.26
N LEU A 20 6.68 3.34 -36.84
CA LEU A 20 5.82 2.42 -36.11
C LEU A 20 6.64 1.56 -35.14
N PRO A 21 6.11 1.19 -33.98
CA PRO A 21 6.82 0.32 -33.05
C PRO A 21 7.00 -1.10 -33.66
N GLU A 22 8.21 -1.63 -33.56
CA GLU A 22 8.54 -2.99 -34.04
C GLU A 22 8.06 -4.06 -33.08
N ARG A 23 7.93 -3.70 -31.81
CA ARG A 23 7.50 -4.57 -30.71
C ARG A 23 6.42 -3.86 -29.87
N PHE A 24 5.57 -4.65 -29.25
CA PHE A 24 4.58 -4.11 -28.34
C PHE A 24 5.24 -3.63 -27.03
N THR A 25 4.78 -2.52 -26.49
CA THR A 25 5.24 -1.93 -25.23
C THR A 25 5.21 -2.95 -24.08
N PHE A 26 6.31 -3.08 -23.33
CA PHE A 26 6.29 -3.81 -22.06
C PHE A 26 5.53 -3.01 -21.00
N PRO A 27 4.34 -3.45 -20.50
CA PRO A 27 3.40 -2.54 -19.83
C PRO A 27 3.83 -2.09 -18.43
N PHE A 28 4.83 -2.75 -17.81
CA PHE A 28 5.16 -2.55 -16.40
C PHE A 28 6.36 -1.64 -16.15
N TYR A 29 7.09 -1.29 -17.18
CA TYR A 29 8.20 -0.33 -17.11
C TYR A 29 8.60 0.12 -18.51
N TYR A 30 8.15 1.26 -18.96
CA TYR A 30 8.36 1.73 -20.34
C TYR A 30 8.52 3.25 -20.43
N THR A 31 9.03 3.71 -21.56
CA THR A 31 8.89 5.09 -22.05
C THR A 31 7.79 5.07 -23.11
N PRO A 32 6.77 5.94 -23.05
CA PRO A 32 5.69 5.95 -24.02
C PRO A 32 6.22 6.15 -25.44
N HIS A 33 5.70 5.37 -26.40
CA HIS A 33 5.99 5.57 -27.80
C HIS A 33 5.46 6.95 -28.26
N PRO A 34 6.17 7.71 -29.14
CA PRO A 34 5.73 9.04 -29.57
C PRO A 34 4.30 9.10 -30.10
N LEU A 35 3.84 8.08 -30.83
CA LEU A 35 2.44 7.98 -31.29
C LEU A 35 1.45 7.76 -30.14
N CYS A 36 1.85 7.08 -29.06
CA CYS A 36 1.01 6.96 -27.85
C CYS A 36 0.94 8.29 -27.09
N VAL A 37 2.03 9.08 -27.09
CA VAL A 37 2.01 10.45 -26.53
C VAL A 37 1.03 11.32 -27.30
N LEU A 38 1.09 11.31 -28.64
CA LEU A 38 0.18 12.04 -29.53
C LEU A 38 -1.29 11.61 -29.31
N ALA A 39 -1.55 10.29 -29.21
CA ALA A 39 -2.88 9.76 -28.91
C ALA A 39 -3.39 10.22 -27.54
N ALA A 40 -2.51 10.21 -26.52
CA ALA A 40 -2.85 10.70 -25.18
C ALA A 40 -3.15 12.20 -25.18
N GLU A 41 -2.38 13.02 -25.88
CA GLU A 41 -2.64 14.46 -26.04
C GLU A 41 -4.00 14.73 -26.71
N GLN A 42 -4.31 13.99 -27.78
CA GLN A 42 -5.60 14.09 -28.44
C GLN A 42 -6.75 13.67 -27.50
N LEU A 43 -6.58 12.61 -26.73
CA LEU A 43 -7.55 12.21 -25.69
C LEU A 43 -7.69 13.25 -24.58
N GLN A 44 -6.59 13.83 -24.09
CA GLN A 44 -6.59 14.89 -23.09
C GLN A 44 -7.36 16.13 -23.59
N GLN A 45 -7.16 16.49 -24.86
CA GLN A 45 -7.93 17.58 -25.47
C GLN A 45 -9.43 17.25 -25.54
N HIS A 46 -9.80 16.00 -25.86
CA HIS A 46 -11.20 15.55 -25.80
C HIS A 46 -11.76 15.66 -24.39
N LEU A 47 -11.01 15.21 -23.34
CA LEU A 47 -11.43 15.31 -21.96
C LEU A 47 -11.66 16.74 -21.46
N LEU A 48 -10.93 17.72 -22.02
CA LEU A 48 -11.12 19.14 -21.71
C LEU A 48 -12.34 19.77 -22.40
N THR A 49 -12.73 19.29 -23.58
CA THR A 49 -13.71 19.93 -24.45
C THR A 49 -15.06 19.23 -24.49
N GLN A 50 -15.13 17.95 -24.12
CA GLN A 50 -16.39 17.18 -24.13
C GLN A 50 -17.41 17.76 -23.12
N GLN A 51 -18.71 17.63 -23.43
CA GLN A 51 -19.82 18.10 -22.60
C GLN A 51 -20.89 17.01 -22.36
N GLU A 52 -20.65 15.78 -22.77
CA GLU A 52 -21.61 14.67 -22.73
C GLU A 52 -21.77 14.09 -21.32
N TRP A 53 -20.74 14.20 -20.50
CA TRP A 53 -20.73 13.70 -19.12
C TRP A 53 -19.86 14.59 -18.23
N GLN A 54 -20.16 14.59 -16.93
CA GLN A 54 -19.44 15.41 -15.94
C GLN A 54 -18.83 14.54 -14.86
N HIS A 55 -17.56 14.77 -14.56
CA HIS A 55 -16.86 14.15 -13.45
C HIS A 55 -15.91 15.17 -12.82
N ASN A 56 -15.90 15.22 -11.48
CA ASN A 56 -15.02 16.12 -10.77
C ASN A 56 -13.60 15.54 -10.68
N PHE A 57 -12.76 15.90 -11.63
CA PHE A 57 -11.33 15.55 -11.64
C PHE A 57 -10.47 16.49 -10.78
N GLY A 58 -11.05 17.55 -10.18
CA GLY A 58 -10.30 18.58 -9.47
C GLY A 58 -9.50 19.48 -10.42
N LEU A 59 -10.04 19.75 -11.61
CA LEU A 59 -9.40 20.59 -12.62
C LEU A 59 -10.17 21.89 -12.81
N LEU A 60 -9.45 23.00 -12.90
CA LEU A 60 -9.95 24.29 -13.35
C LEU A 60 -9.13 24.75 -14.56
N ASN A 61 -9.78 24.97 -15.70
CA ASN A 61 -9.13 25.33 -16.98
C ASN A 61 -8.00 24.37 -17.38
N GLY A 62 -8.14 23.07 -17.03
CA GLY A 62 -7.15 22.04 -17.35
C GLY A 62 -5.95 21.94 -16.40
N GLU A 63 -5.95 22.71 -15.31
CA GLU A 63 -4.94 22.65 -14.26
C GLU A 63 -5.51 22.13 -12.94
N VAL A 64 -4.70 21.43 -12.13
CA VAL A 64 -5.13 20.84 -10.86
C VAL A 64 -5.39 21.92 -9.82
N VAL A 65 -6.58 21.87 -9.17
CA VAL A 65 -6.93 22.70 -8.02
C VAL A 65 -6.91 21.82 -6.77
N SER A 66 -6.07 22.16 -5.79
CA SER A 66 -5.70 21.26 -4.68
C SER A 66 -6.76 21.13 -3.56
N ASP A 67 -7.80 21.95 -3.50
CA ASP A 67 -8.62 22.13 -2.28
C ASP A 67 -9.97 21.41 -2.32
N ASP A 68 -10.27 20.62 -3.34
CA ASP A 68 -11.54 19.88 -3.43
C ASP A 68 -11.38 18.42 -2.98
N GLU A 69 -11.80 18.13 -1.76
CA GLU A 69 -11.78 16.77 -1.21
C GLU A 69 -12.71 15.78 -1.93
N SER A 70 -13.68 16.27 -2.71
CA SER A 70 -14.60 15.45 -3.49
C SER A 70 -14.04 15.05 -4.86
N ALA A 71 -12.96 15.68 -5.28
CA ALA A 71 -12.34 15.44 -6.58
C ALA A 71 -11.65 14.06 -6.63
N ILE A 72 -11.81 13.38 -7.76
CA ILE A 72 -11.26 12.04 -7.99
C ILE A 72 -10.56 12.01 -9.35
N GLY A 73 -9.23 11.97 -9.32
CA GLY A 73 -8.44 11.71 -10.53
C GLY A 73 -8.61 10.26 -11.02
N LYS A 74 -8.32 10.04 -12.30
CA LYS A 74 -8.49 8.73 -12.97
C LYS A 74 -7.32 8.40 -13.87
N MET A 75 -7.05 7.08 -13.99
CA MET A 75 -6.14 6.56 -14.98
C MET A 75 -6.88 6.39 -16.30
N PHE A 76 -6.33 6.97 -17.36
CA PHE A 76 -6.74 6.76 -18.74
C PHE A 76 -5.65 5.98 -19.48
N GLY A 77 -6.05 5.27 -20.52
CA GLY A 77 -5.13 4.53 -21.38
C GLY A 77 -5.44 4.75 -22.86
N VAL A 78 -4.41 4.71 -23.66
CA VAL A 78 -4.49 4.67 -25.13
C VAL A 78 -3.77 3.42 -25.63
N LEU A 79 -4.32 2.78 -26.66
CA LEU A 79 -3.74 1.64 -27.35
C LEU A 79 -3.65 1.97 -28.83
N LEU A 80 -2.43 2.10 -29.34
CA LEU A 80 -2.17 2.25 -30.77
C LEU A 80 -2.51 0.93 -31.46
N VAL A 81 -3.33 0.98 -32.49
CA VAL A 81 -3.81 -0.20 -33.21
C VAL A 81 -3.74 0.01 -34.72
N GLU A 82 -3.60 -1.10 -35.46
CA GLU A 82 -3.76 -1.19 -36.89
C GLU A 82 -5.06 -1.97 -37.20
N ASN A 83 -5.93 -1.40 -38.02
CA ASN A 83 -7.16 -2.09 -38.44
C ASN A 83 -6.90 -3.05 -39.63
N ALA A 84 -7.92 -3.77 -40.05
CA ALA A 84 -7.82 -4.74 -41.17
C ALA A 84 -7.51 -4.07 -42.54
N GLN A 85 -7.68 -2.76 -42.65
CA GLN A 85 -7.38 -1.98 -43.85
C GLN A 85 -5.93 -1.44 -43.88
N GLY A 86 -5.21 -1.61 -42.75
CA GLY A 86 -3.88 -1.05 -42.54
C GLY A 86 -3.87 0.38 -42.01
N ASP A 87 -5.03 0.93 -41.64
CA ASP A 87 -5.08 2.26 -41.05
C ASP A 87 -4.60 2.21 -39.61
N ILE A 88 -3.80 3.21 -39.22
CA ILE A 88 -3.29 3.39 -37.89
C ILE A 88 -4.17 4.38 -37.13
N GLY A 89 -4.63 3.96 -35.98
CA GLY A 89 -5.42 4.77 -35.05
C GLY A 89 -5.19 4.32 -33.61
N PHE A 90 -6.04 4.77 -32.71
CA PHE A 90 -5.95 4.38 -31.32
C PHE A 90 -7.31 4.11 -30.69
N LEU A 91 -7.31 3.28 -29.65
CA LEU A 91 -8.41 3.05 -28.74
C LEU A 91 -8.17 3.80 -27.44
N SER A 92 -9.25 4.21 -26.76
CA SER A 92 -9.21 4.91 -25.49
C SER A 92 -9.97 4.14 -24.42
N ALA A 93 -9.45 4.11 -23.18
CA ALA A 93 -10.10 3.52 -22.02
C ALA A 93 -9.84 4.35 -20.75
N PHE A 94 -10.66 4.10 -19.73
CA PHE A 94 -10.45 4.62 -18.37
C PHE A 94 -10.60 3.50 -17.33
N SER A 95 -9.94 3.66 -16.18
CA SER A 95 -10.02 2.70 -15.08
C SER A 95 -11.28 2.90 -14.24
N GLY A 96 -11.99 1.80 -13.97
CA GLY A 96 -13.18 1.77 -13.12
C GLY A 96 -14.36 2.53 -13.73
N LYS A 97 -14.89 3.50 -12.97
CA LYS A 97 -16.08 4.29 -13.33
C LYS A 97 -15.74 5.77 -13.43
N ILE A 98 -16.43 6.47 -14.34
CA ILE A 98 -16.46 7.93 -14.45
C ILE A 98 -17.92 8.35 -14.43
N ALA A 99 -18.29 9.37 -13.67
CA ALA A 99 -19.67 9.83 -13.51
C ALA A 99 -20.65 8.67 -13.17
N ASP A 100 -20.21 7.74 -12.31
CA ASP A 100 -20.93 6.52 -11.93
C ASP A 100 -21.24 5.53 -13.09
N GLN A 101 -20.66 5.75 -14.26
CA GLN A 101 -20.79 4.92 -15.46
C GLN A 101 -19.48 4.20 -15.78
N ASN A 102 -19.59 3.02 -16.35
CA ASN A 102 -18.45 2.23 -16.85
C ASN A 102 -18.41 2.15 -18.38
N LEU A 103 -19.41 2.74 -19.05
CA LEU A 103 -19.53 2.84 -20.50
C LEU A 103 -19.76 4.30 -20.89
N LEU A 104 -18.86 4.88 -21.66
CA LEU A 104 -18.92 6.26 -22.15
C LEU A 104 -18.64 6.28 -23.66
N PRO A 105 -19.24 7.23 -24.42
CA PRO A 105 -18.98 7.36 -25.86
C PRO A 105 -17.49 7.58 -26.17
N GLY A 106 -16.99 6.94 -27.22
CA GLY A 106 -15.59 7.03 -27.65
C GLY A 106 -14.60 6.22 -26.82
N PHE A 107 -15.04 5.55 -25.76
CA PHE A 107 -14.20 4.65 -24.95
C PHE A 107 -14.61 3.20 -25.16
N VAL A 108 -13.62 2.29 -25.11
CA VAL A 108 -13.89 0.86 -25.15
C VAL A 108 -14.75 0.43 -23.96
N PRO A 109 -15.71 -0.50 -24.15
CA PRO A 109 -16.56 -0.97 -23.07
C PRO A 109 -15.76 -1.75 -22.00
N PRO A 110 -16.31 -1.94 -20.79
CA PRO A 110 -15.76 -2.85 -19.81
C PRO A 110 -15.75 -4.29 -20.33
N VAL A 111 -14.82 -5.10 -19.84
CA VAL A 111 -14.75 -6.54 -20.20
C VAL A 111 -16.04 -7.28 -19.79
N PHE A 112 -16.60 -6.88 -18.67
CA PHE A 112 -17.93 -7.31 -18.21
C PHE A 112 -18.67 -6.10 -17.63
N ASP A 113 -19.89 -5.84 -18.12
CA ASP A 113 -20.73 -4.77 -17.61
C ASP A 113 -21.49 -5.22 -16.35
N MET A 114 -20.85 -5.01 -15.19
CA MET A 114 -21.47 -5.30 -13.89
C MET A 114 -22.61 -4.33 -13.54
N LEU A 115 -22.71 -3.17 -14.21
CA LEU A 115 -23.70 -2.13 -13.95
C LEU A 115 -24.95 -2.25 -14.81
N ALA A 116 -24.98 -3.15 -15.78
CA ALA A 116 -26.16 -3.42 -16.58
C ALA A 116 -27.40 -3.65 -15.69
N GLU A 117 -28.56 -3.17 -16.10
CA GLU A 117 -29.81 -3.21 -15.30
C GLU A 117 -30.19 -4.64 -14.89
N GLU A 118 -30.02 -5.60 -15.78
CA GLU A 118 -30.34 -7.02 -15.53
C GLU A 118 -29.19 -7.84 -14.94
N SER A 119 -28.08 -7.18 -14.57
CA SER A 119 -26.92 -7.87 -14.02
C SER A 119 -27.27 -8.62 -12.72
N PHE A 120 -26.85 -9.89 -12.63
CA PHE A 120 -26.93 -10.65 -11.38
C PHE A 120 -26.20 -9.91 -10.23
N PHE A 121 -25.12 -9.17 -10.55
CA PHE A 121 -24.33 -8.43 -9.58
C PHE A 121 -25.17 -7.41 -8.82
N ARG A 122 -26.01 -6.63 -9.51
CA ARG A 122 -26.89 -5.62 -8.87
C ARG A 122 -27.88 -6.28 -7.91
N ARG A 123 -28.47 -7.42 -8.30
CA ARG A 123 -29.46 -8.15 -7.47
C ARG A 123 -28.80 -8.73 -6.20
N GLU A 124 -27.70 -9.45 -6.37
CA GLU A 124 -27.00 -10.09 -5.24
C GLU A 124 -26.31 -9.06 -4.33
N LEU A 125 -25.87 -7.91 -4.88
CA LEU A 125 -25.35 -6.80 -4.09
C LEU A 125 -26.42 -6.15 -3.19
N SER A 126 -27.69 -6.12 -3.63
CA SER A 126 -28.79 -5.62 -2.81
C SER A 126 -28.96 -6.46 -1.54
N GLU A 127 -28.95 -7.79 -1.65
CA GLU A 127 -29.04 -8.70 -0.49
C GLU A 127 -27.89 -8.47 0.52
N ILE A 128 -26.66 -8.29 0.00
CA ILE A 128 -25.50 -8.00 0.84
C ILE A 128 -25.65 -6.63 1.52
N THR A 129 -26.23 -5.65 0.83
CA THR A 129 -26.48 -4.31 1.37
C THR A 129 -27.50 -4.37 2.50
N ASP A 130 -28.57 -5.16 2.35
CA ASP A 130 -29.56 -5.36 3.40
C ASP A 130 -28.95 -6.03 4.64
N LEU A 131 -28.09 -7.02 4.45
CA LEU A 131 -27.33 -7.62 5.56
C LEU A 131 -26.38 -6.62 6.24
N ASN A 132 -25.73 -5.74 5.47
CA ASN A 132 -24.92 -4.68 6.04
C ASN A 132 -25.74 -3.72 6.92
N HIS A 133 -26.96 -3.38 6.49
CA HIS A 133 -27.89 -2.58 7.29
C HIS A 133 -28.28 -3.31 8.59
N GLN A 134 -28.63 -4.60 8.53
CA GLN A 134 -28.97 -5.40 9.71
C GLN A 134 -27.78 -5.52 10.68
N VAL A 135 -26.57 -5.80 10.19
CA VAL A 135 -25.36 -5.86 11.00
C VAL A 135 -25.09 -4.50 11.68
N LYS A 136 -25.23 -3.39 10.95
CA LYS A 136 -25.07 -2.04 11.50
C LYS A 136 -26.13 -1.74 12.56
N GLN A 137 -27.39 -2.03 12.28
CA GLN A 137 -28.50 -1.83 13.19
C GLN A 137 -28.31 -2.60 14.52
N LEU A 138 -27.99 -3.89 14.43
CA LEU A 138 -27.78 -4.71 15.63
C LEU A 138 -26.51 -4.30 16.40
N SER A 139 -25.40 -4.03 15.71
CA SER A 139 -24.14 -3.61 16.33
C SER A 139 -24.22 -2.26 17.04
N GLN A 140 -25.10 -1.38 16.58
CA GLN A 140 -25.35 -0.04 17.14
C GLN A 140 -26.64 0.03 17.96
N SER A 141 -27.29 -1.11 18.25
CA SER A 141 -28.53 -1.12 19.00
C SER A 141 -28.35 -0.62 20.41
N ALA A 142 -29.33 0.18 20.88
CA ALA A 142 -29.35 0.67 22.26
C ALA A 142 -29.41 -0.50 23.27
N GLU A 143 -30.09 -1.59 22.91
CA GLU A 143 -30.20 -2.80 23.75
C GLU A 143 -28.83 -3.42 24.00
N LEU A 144 -28.02 -3.61 22.97
CA LEU A 144 -26.67 -4.20 23.10
C LEU A 144 -25.75 -3.30 23.95
N ALA A 145 -25.82 -1.98 23.75
CA ALA A 145 -25.05 -1.01 24.51
C ALA A 145 -25.47 -0.98 26.00
N GLN A 146 -26.76 -0.90 26.26
CA GLN A 146 -27.33 -0.89 27.61
C GLN A 146 -27.02 -2.18 28.37
N LEU A 147 -27.18 -3.34 27.72
CA LEU A 147 -26.92 -4.63 28.36
C LEU A 147 -25.43 -4.79 28.75
N ARG A 148 -24.51 -4.34 27.90
CA ARG A 148 -23.07 -4.31 28.24
C ARG A 148 -22.77 -3.39 29.40
N GLN A 149 -23.37 -2.21 29.41
CA GLN A 149 -23.21 -1.26 30.50
C GLN A 149 -23.80 -1.79 31.81
N GLN A 150 -24.97 -2.46 31.77
CA GLN A 150 -25.64 -3.06 32.90
C GLN A 150 -24.80 -4.18 33.53
N ILE A 151 -24.28 -5.10 32.73
CA ILE A 151 -23.41 -6.20 33.19
C ILE A 151 -22.16 -5.64 33.87
N GLU A 152 -21.55 -4.60 33.31
CA GLU A 152 -20.37 -3.99 33.94
C GLU A 152 -20.71 -3.31 35.26
N ALA A 153 -21.81 -2.58 35.33
CA ALA A 153 -22.29 -1.94 36.56
C ALA A 153 -22.63 -3.00 37.65
N ASP A 154 -23.29 -4.09 37.25
CA ASP A 154 -23.67 -5.17 38.16
C ASP A 154 -22.44 -5.95 38.68
N ARG A 155 -21.43 -6.17 37.85
CA ARG A 155 -20.15 -6.75 38.27
C ARG A 155 -19.45 -5.86 39.31
N GLN A 156 -19.45 -4.54 39.11
CA GLN A 156 -18.87 -3.58 40.07
C GLN A 156 -19.68 -3.55 41.38
N ALA A 157 -21.02 -3.58 41.29
CA ALA A 157 -21.90 -3.64 42.47
C ALA A 157 -21.69 -4.92 43.27
N TYR A 158 -21.60 -6.06 42.60
CA TYR A 158 -21.30 -7.35 43.22
C TYR A 158 -19.96 -7.32 43.97
N GLN A 159 -18.89 -6.85 43.31
CA GLN A 159 -17.56 -6.73 43.93
C GLN A 159 -17.59 -5.86 45.20
N ALA A 160 -18.29 -4.73 45.16
CA ALA A 160 -18.42 -3.84 46.29
C ALA A 160 -19.18 -4.49 47.45
N GLN A 161 -20.29 -5.19 47.16
CA GLN A 161 -21.09 -5.88 48.19
C GLN A 161 -20.35 -7.09 48.78
N GLU A 162 -19.67 -7.87 47.95
CA GLU A 162 -18.84 -8.99 48.41
C GLU A 162 -17.73 -8.51 49.32
N GLN A 163 -17.04 -7.41 48.97
CA GLN A 163 -15.98 -6.83 49.77
C GLN A 163 -16.51 -6.30 51.11
N ALA A 164 -17.65 -5.59 51.12
CA ALA A 164 -18.29 -5.11 52.31
C ALA A 164 -18.70 -6.26 53.26
N GLN A 165 -19.29 -7.34 52.72
CA GLN A 165 -19.67 -8.51 53.51
C GLN A 165 -18.45 -9.24 54.09
N ARG A 166 -17.36 -9.37 53.33
CA ARG A 166 -16.10 -9.94 53.81
C ARG A 166 -15.51 -9.10 54.96
N GLN A 167 -15.55 -7.78 54.85
CA GLN A 167 -15.10 -6.86 55.88
C GLN A 167 -15.95 -7.00 57.15
N ALA A 168 -17.28 -7.03 57.03
CA ALA A 168 -18.20 -7.27 58.14
C ALA A 168 -17.95 -8.62 58.86
N MET A 169 -17.64 -9.68 58.10
CA MET A 169 -17.26 -10.98 58.68
C MET A 169 -15.92 -10.92 59.45
N ILE A 170 -14.94 -10.12 59.00
CA ILE A 170 -13.68 -9.91 59.76
C ILE A 170 -13.94 -9.20 61.05
N GLU A 171 -14.72 -8.12 61.04
CA GLU A 171 -15.12 -7.35 62.23
C GLU A 171 -15.96 -8.18 63.18
N GLY A 172 -16.98 -8.91 62.68
CA GLY A 172 -17.79 -9.82 63.47
C GLY A 172 -16.98 -10.95 64.11
N ARG A 173 -15.97 -11.49 63.41
CA ARG A 173 -15.07 -12.48 64.00
C ARG A 173 -14.24 -11.93 65.16
N ALA A 174 -13.74 -10.69 65.01
CA ALA A 174 -13.00 -10.02 66.10
C ALA A 174 -13.90 -9.76 67.33
N ALA A 175 -15.10 -9.27 67.07
CA ALA A 175 -16.10 -9.02 68.16
C ALA A 175 -16.49 -10.32 68.92
N ARG A 176 -16.78 -11.39 68.15
CA ARG A 176 -17.11 -12.70 68.79
C ARG A 176 -15.92 -13.28 69.52
N LYS A 177 -14.69 -13.04 69.12
CA LYS A 177 -13.50 -13.46 69.87
C LYS A 177 -13.47 -12.74 71.25
N GLN A 178 -13.64 -11.43 71.26
CA GLN A 178 -13.69 -10.63 72.47
C GLN A 178 -14.83 -11.05 73.40
N GLN A 179 -16.03 -11.27 72.82
CA GLN A 179 -17.21 -11.74 73.61
C GLN A 179 -16.97 -13.13 74.21
N ARG A 180 -16.32 -14.05 73.51
CA ARG A 180 -15.94 -15.37 74.00
C ARG A 180 -14.98 -15.25 75.19
N GLU A 181 -13.91 -14.49 75.03
CA GLU A 181 -12.92 -14.27 76.08
C GLU A 181 -13.58 -13.67 77.37
N GLN A 182 -14.53 -12.76 77.15
CA GLN A 182 -15.26 -12.13 78.23
C GLN A 182 -16.24 -13.11 78.90
N ALA A 183 -16.96 -13.93 78.12
CA ALA A 183 -17.88 -14.94 78.69
C ALA A 183 -17.12 -16.04 79.42
N GLU A 184 -16.00 -16.51 78.93
CA GLU A 184 -15.14 -17.50 79.60
C GLU A 184 -14.54 -16.99 80.89
N ALA A 185 -14.33 -15.68 81.06
CA ALA A 185 -13.84 -15.05 82.24
C ALA A 185 -14.93 -14.83 83.30
N THR A 186 -16.22 -14.74 82.90
CA THR A 186 -17.30 -14.30 83.80
C THR A 186 -18.43 -15.33 84.06
N LEU A 187 -18.57 -16.35 83.19
CA LEU A 187 -19.67 -17.32 83.19
C LEU A 187 -19.14 -18.76 83.28
N THR A 188 -19.97 -19.65 83.85
CA THR A 188 -19.70 -21.07 84.00
C THR A 188 -20.94 -21.92 83.68
N GLY A 189 -20.79 -23.22 83.39
CA GLY A 189 -21.90 -24.16 83.19
C GLY A 189 -22.79 -23.84 81.99
N ASP A 190 -24.09 -24.01 82.17
CA ASP A 190 -25.07 -23.85 81.04
C ASP A 190 -25.16 -22.45 80.49
N ALA A 191 -24.88 -21.43 81.32
CA ALA A 191 -24.86 -20.02 80.92
C ALA A 191 -23.70 -19.75 79.90
N LEU A 192 -22.52 -20.27 80.16
CA LEU A 192 -21.38 -20.18 79.23
C LEU A 192 -21.68 -20.91 77.93
N LYS A 193 -22.23 -22.13 78.05
CA LYS A 193 -22.59 -22.94 76.88
C LYS A 193 -23.59 -22.22 75.97
N ALA A 194 -24.62 -21.62 76.51
CA ALA A 194 -25.61 -20.86 75.73
C ALA A 194 -24.99 -19.70 74.92
N VAL A 195 -24.07 -18.94 75.58
CA VAL A 195 -23.36 -17.84 74.88
C VAL A 195 -22.47 -18.38 73.75
N LEU A 196 -21.72 -19.48 73.97
CA LEU A 196 -20.86 -20.09 72.91
C LEU A 196 -21.68 -20.61 71.77
N ASP A 197 -22.83 -21.24 72.02
CA ASP A 197 -23.74 -21.72 70.98
C ASP A 197 -24.34 -20.56 70.15
N ASP A 198 -24.68 -19.43 70.81
CA ASP A 198 -25.14 -18.25 70.08
C ASP A 198 -24.08 -17.61 69.22
N LEU A 199 -22.83 -17.46 69.69
CA LEU A 199 -21.71 -16.99 68.88
C LEU A 199 -21.40 -17.90 67.70
N ALA A 200 -21.59 -19.21 67.84
CA ALA A 200 -21.47 -20.16 66.77
C ALA A 200 -22.56 -19.97 65.67
N LYS A 201 -23.82 -19.79 66.12
CA LYS A 201 -24.93 -19.49 65.20
C LYS A 201 -24.73 -18.18 64.46
N GLN A 202 -24.25 -17.13 65.09
CA GLN A 202 -23.92 -15.85 64.45
C GLN A 202 -22.86 -16.07 63.34
N SER A 203 -21.80 -16.85 63.62
CA SER A 203 -20.76 -17.15 62.62
C SER A 203 -21.30 -17.91 61.41
N VAL A 204 -22.24 -18.83 61.60
CA VAL A 204 -22.93 -19.56 60.53
C VAL A 204 -23.85 -18.63 59.72
N ALA A 205 -24.61 -17.77 60.42
CA ALA A 205 -25.48 -16.80 59.75
C ALA A 205 -24.71 -15.86 58.79
N GLU A 206 -23.57 -15.30 59.24
CA GLU A 206 -22.73 -14.45 58.40
C GLU A 206 -22.17 -15.19 57.14
N LYS A 207 -21.76 -16.45 57.29
CA LYS A 207 -21.33 -17.27 56.16
C LYS A 207 -22.48 -17.52 55.18
N ASN A 208 -23.68 -17.74 55.69
CA ASN A 208 -24.85 -17.93 54.86
C ASN A 208 -25.22 -16.64 54.08
N VAL A 209 -25.10 -15.46 54.69
CA VAL A 209 -25.31 -14.19 53.99
C VAL A 209 -24.37 -14.06 52.82
N LEU A 210 -23.09 -14.34 52.98
CA LEU A 210 -22.13 -14.31 51.87
C LEU A 210 -22.44 -15.36 50.82
N LYS A 211 -22.86 -16.57 51.22
CA LYS A 211 -23.24 -17.64 50.30
C LYS A 211 -24.45 -17.24 49.44
N TYR A 212 -25.50 -16.71 50.07
CA TYR A 212 -26.70 -16.30 49.34
C TYR A 212 -26.46 -15.07 48.45
N LEU A 213 -25.67 -14.11 48.91
CA LEU A 213 -25.24 -12.98 48.10
C LEU A 213 -24.55 -13.44 46.78
N LYS A 214 -23.66 -14.41 46.90
CA LYS A 214 -22.99 -14.97 45.69
C LYS A 214 -23.97 -15.64 44.78
N LEU A 215 -24.87 -16.48 45.30
CA LEU A 215 -25.86 -17.21 44.48
C LEU A 215 -26.79 -16.24 43.74
N GLU A 216 -27.24 -15.19 44.39
CA GLU A 216 -28.11 -14.18 43.78
C GLU A 216 -27.43 -13.42 42.65
N TRP A 217 -26.18 -12.98 42.86
CA TRP A 217 -25.43 -12.29 41.82
C TRP A 217 -25.01 -13.21 40.70
N ASP A 218 -24.62 -14.45 40.98
CA ASP A 218 -24.28 -15.45 39.95
C ASP A 218 -25.48 -15.73 39.03
N GLU A 219 -26.69 -15.87 39.59
CA GLU A 219 -27.93 -16.08 38.84
C GLU A 219 -28.28 -14.85 37.99
N LYS A 220 -28.19 -13.65 38.55
CA LYS A 220 -28.47 -12.39 37.84
C LYS A 220 -27.49 -12.19 36.66
N LEU A 221 -26.19 -12.26 36.92
CA LEU A 221 -25.15 -12.06 35.91
C LEU A 221 -25.23 -13.14 34.83
N ALA A 222 -25.47 -14.41 35.20
CA ALA A 222 -25.63 -15.47 34.20
C ALA A 222 -26.82 -15.24 33.27
N SER A 223 -27.93 -14.72 33.79
CA SER A 223 -29.11 -14.37 32.97
C SER A 223 -28.82 -13.23 32.00
N GLU A 224 -28.14 -12.18 32.44
CA GLU A 224 -27.77 -11.03 31.61
C GLU A 224 -26.72 -11.41 30.56
N GLU A 225 -25.70 -12.18 30.96
CA GLU A 225 -24.67 -12.70 30.04
C GLU A 225 -25.26 -13.64 28.98
N ALA A 226 -26.24 -14.47 29.35
CA ALA A 226 -26.95 -15.30 28.38
C ALA A 226 -27.71 -14.46 27.34
N ARG A 227 -28.38 -13.38 27.76
CA ARG A 227 -29.03 -12.45 26.82
C ARG A 227 -28.02 -11.76 25.90
N LEU A 228 -26.89 -11.30 26.43
CA LEU A 228 -25.81 -10.71 25.66
C LEU A 228 -25.27 -11.69 24.63
N GLN A 229 -25.06 -12.94 25.03
CA GLN A 229 -24.57 -14.00 24.15
C GLN A 229 -25.51 -14.30 22.99
N VAL A 230 -26.83 -14.26 23.20
CA VAL A 230 -27.83 -14.41 22.12
C VAL A 230 -27.67 -13.30 21.08
N LEU A 231 -27.58 -12.03 21.49
CA LEU A 231 -27.39 -10.89 20.58
C LEU A 231 -26.06 -10.95 19.83
N LEU A 232 -24.97 -11.35 20.50
CA LEU A 232 -23.66 -11.52 19.89
C LEU A 232 -23.65 -12.67 18.87
N THR A 233 -24.36 -13.77 19.18
CA THR A 233 -24.50 -14.91 18.26
C THR A 233 -25.24 -14.48 16.99
N GLN A 234 -26.37 -13.79 17.13
CA GLN A 234 -27.11 -13.24 15.99
C GLN A 234 -26.27 -12.29 15.14
N LEU A 235 -25.52 -11.40 15.80
CA LEU A 235 -24.61 -10.47 15.11
C LEU A 235 -23.52 -11.23 14.33
N ASN A 236 -22.95 -12.27 14.90
CA ASN A 236 -21.94 -13.10 14.25
C ASN A 236 -22.52 -13.90 13.09
N GLU A 237 -23.70 -14.46 13.23
CA GLU A 237 -24.41 -15.18 12.14
C GLU A 237 -24.65 -14.26 10.95
N LEU A 238 -25.16 -13.04 11.18
CA LEU A 238 -25.35 -12.03 10.11
C LEU A 238 -24.04 -11.66 9.43
N LYS A 239 -22.95 -11.51 10.19
CA LYS A 239 -21.62 -11.21 9.64
C LYS A 239 -21.09 -12.36 8.78
N GLU A 240 -21.25 -13.61 9.21
CA GLU A 240 -20.81 -14.78 8.45
C GLU A 240 -21.67 -15.01 7.19
N GLN A 241 -22.99 -14.80 7.26
CA GLN A 241 -23.86 -14.83 6.08
C GLN A 241 -23.43 -13.77 5.07
N ARG A 242 -23.25 -12.52 5.51
CA ARG A 242 -22.75 -11.44 4.64
C ARG A 242 -21.41 -11.79 4.00
N LYS A 243 -20.46 -12.33 4.77
CA LYS A 243 -19.13 -12.72 4.28
C LYS A 243 -19.23 -13.82 3.23
N THR A 244 -20.05 -14.83 3.48
CA THR A 244 -20.26 -15.97 2.56
C THR A 244 -20.87 -15.49 1.24
N LEU A 245 -21.92 -14.67 1.28
CA LEU A 245 -22.55 -14.12 0.08
C LEU A 245 -21.62 -13.17 -0.67
N SER A 246 -20.87 -12.33 0.04
CA SER A 246 -19.89 -11.42 -0.56
C SER A 246 -18.79 -12.18 -1.30
N ASN A 247 -18.26 -13.25 -0.70
CA ASN A 247 -17.23 -14.09 -1.32
C ASN A 247 -17.79 -14.84 -2.54
N ALA A 248 -19.00 -15.39 -2.43
CA ALA A 248 -19.67 -16.08 -3.53
C ALA A 248 -19.94 -15.13 -4.71
N LEU A 249 -20.45 -13.92 -4.43
CA LEU A 249 -20.68 -12.89 -5.44
C LEU A 249 -19.39 -12.48 -6.13
N GLN A 250 -18.31 -12.27 -5.36
CA GLN A 250 -17.01 -11.91 -5.89
C GLN A 250 -16.44 -13.01 -6.80
N HIS A 251 -16.50 -14.26 -6.39
CA HIS A 251 -16.05 -15.40 -7.20
C HIS A 251 -16.84 -15.52 -8.50
N LYS A 252 -18.17 -15.37 -8.42
CA LYS A 252 -19.07 -15.39 -9.58
C LYS A 252 -18.80 -14.22 -10.52
N LEU A 253 -18.53 -13.02 -9.98
CA LEU A 253 -18.14 -11.84 -10.75
C LEU A 253 -16.83 -12.09 -11.48
N PHE A 254 -15.81 -12.62 -10.84
CA PHE A 254 -14.51 -12.90 -11.45
C PHE A 254 -14.58 -13.94 -12.56
N ALA A 255 -15.53 -14.88 -12.52
CA ALA A 255 -15.76 -15.82 -13.60
C ALA A 255 -16.37 -15.19 -14.87
N GLN A 256 -16.97 -13.98 -14.76
CA GLN A 256 -17.49 -13.24 -15.91
C GLN A 256 -16.41 -12.41 -16.63
N TYR A 257 -15.35 -12.04 -15.91
CA TYR A 257 -14.23 -11.32 -16.52
C TYR A 257 -13.35 -12.32 -17.28
N ARG A 258 -13.62 -12.47 -18.58
CA ARG A 258 -12.94 -13.40 -19.47
C ARG A 258 -12.06 -12.64 -20.45
N PHE A 259 -10.76 -12.93 -20.42
CA PHE A 259 -9.74 -12.25 -21.19
C PHE A 259 -9.23 -13.13 -22.33
N LEU A 260 -9.20 -12.57 -23.52
CA LEU A 260 -8.56 -13.16 -24.69
C LEU A 260 -7.05 -12.88 -24.67
N ASN A 261 -6.27 -13.83 -25.14
CA ASN A 261 -4.89 -13.57 -25.54
C ASN A 261 -4.78 -13.42 -27.07
N VAL A 262 -3.60 -13.09 -27.56
CA VAL A 262 -3.31 -12.93 -29.01
C VAL A 262 -3.65 -14.18 -29.82
N ARG A 263 -3.61 -15.37 -29.20
CA ARG A 263 -3.92 -16.66 -29.85
C ARG A 263 -5.41 -16.97 -29.88
N GLY A 264 -6.25 -16.11 -29.30
CA GLY A 264 -7.69 -16.34 -29.17
C GLY A 264 -8.08 -17.28 -28.02
N GLU A 265 -7.12 -17.64 -27.14
CA GLU A 265 -7.41 -18.44 -25.94
C GLU A 265 -8.04 -17.55 -24.87
N GLN A 266 -9.10 -18.05 -24.23
CA GLN A 266 -9.85 -17.29 -23.23
C GLN A 266 -9.65 -17.86 -21.82
N SER A 267 -9.42 -16.99 -20.85
CA SER A 267 -9.31 -17.36 -19.43
C SER A 267 -10.02 -16.34 -18.54
N ASP A 268 -10.66 -16.82 -17.47
CA ASP A 268 -11.29 -15.92 -16.49
C ASP A 268 -10.31 -15.50 -15.37
N LEU A 269 -10.71 -14.51 -14.56
CA LEU A 269 -9.87 -14.00 -13.47
C LEU A 269 -9.51 -15.08 -12.45
N ASN A 270 -10.43 -16.00 -12.12
CA ASN A 270 -10.13 -17.05 -11.14
C ASN A 270 -9.02 -17.98 -11.66
N ALA A 271 -9.10 -18.38 -12.93
CA ALA A 271 -8.08 -19.21 -13.57
C ALA A 271 -6.74 -18.48 -13.74
N ILE A 272 -6.77 -17.20 -14.12
CA ILE A 272 -5.56 -16.37 -14.29
C ILE A 272 -4.81 -16.19 -12.96
N PHE A 273 -5.52 -15.99 -11.85
CA PHE A 273 -4.90 -15.73 -10.55
C PHE A 273 -4.55 -17.00 -9.77
N ALA A 274 -5.20 -18.13 -10.03
CA ALA A 274 -4.98 -19.41 -9.33
C ALA A 274 -3.49 -19.81 -9.17
N PRO A 275 -2.62 -19.68 -10.19
CA PRO A 275 -1.20 -20.05 -10.07
C PRO A 275 -0.34 -18.96 -9.40
N THR A 276 -0.87 -17.80 -9.05
CA THR A 276 -0.11 -16.70 -8.46
C THR A 276 0.09 -16.87 -6.95
N THR A 277 0.96 -16.06 -6.37
CA THR A 277 1.15 -16.00 -4.90
C THR A 277 -0.07 -15.47 -4.15
N SER A 278 -1.01 -14.84 -4.86
CA SER A 278 -2.29 -14.32 -4.35
C SER A 278 -3.42 -14.89 -5.21
N PRO A 279 -3.90 -16.12 -4.94
CA PRO A 279 -4.85 -16.84 -5.80
C PRO A 279 -6.23 -16.16 -5.92
N VAL A 280 -6.57 -15.27 -5.00
CA VAL A 280 -7.82 -14.50 -5.06
C VAL A 280 -7.53 -13.16 -5.75
N PRO A 281 -8.19 -12.85 -6.87
CA PRO A 281 -8.03 -11.57 -7.54
C PRO A 281 -8.35 -10.39 -6.59
N PRO A 282 -7.53 -9.34 -6.55
CA PRO A 282 -7.87 -8.12 -5.82
C PRO A 282 -9.16 -7.47 -6.35
N ALA A 283 -9.87 -6.75 -5.49
CA ALA A 283 -11.07 -6.01 -5.90
C ALA A 283 -10.76 -5.03 -7.04
N GLY A 284 -11.64 -4.98 -8.06
CA GLY A 284 -11.46 -4.16 -9.26
C GLY A 284 -10.43 -4.70 -10.26
N SER A 285 -9.98 -5.96 -10.12
CA SER A 285 -9.22 -6.65 -11.17
C SER A 285 -10.05 -6.73 -12.45
N GLY A 286 -9.44 -6.41 -13.59
CA GLY A 286 -10.12 -6.36 -14.89
C GLY A 286 -10.72 -5.01 -15.26
N GLU A 287 -10.82 -4.07 -14.30
CA GLU A 287 -11.38 -2.73 -14.51
C GLU A 287 -10.32 -1.67 -14.90
N CYS A 288 -9.05 -2.03 -15.02
CA CYS A 288 -7.99 -1.13 -15.47
C CYS A 288 -8.08 -0.86 -16.97
N ALA A 289 -7.50 0.25 -17.43
CA ALA A 289 -7.58 0.66 -18.83
C ALA A 289 -6.91 -0.34 -19.78
N ALA A 290 -5.68 -0.80 -19.48
CA ALA A 290 -4.93 -1.70 -20.34
C ALA A 290 -5.64 -3.03 -20.68
N PRO A 291 -6.20 -3.80 -19.72
CA PRO A 291 -6.97 -5.01 -20.02
C PRO A 291 -8.21 -4.74 -20.89
N LYS A 292 -8.93 -3.64 -20.69
CA LYS A 292 -10.10 -3.25 -21.50
C LYS A 292 -9.70 -2.99 -22.95
N LEU A 293 -8.63 -2.22 -23.16
CA LEU A 293 -8.08 -1.87 -24.47
C LEU A 293 -7.69 -3.12 -25.28
N LEU A 294 -6.92 -4.01 -24.66
CA LEU A 294 -6.47 -5.23 -25.33
C LEU A 294 -7.64 -6.20 -25.59
N GLN A 295 -8.57 -6.34 -24.64
CA GLN A 295 -9.76 -7.17 -24.84
C GLN A 295 -10.57 -6.70 -26.04
N TYR A 296 -10.79 -5.39 -26.15
CA TYR A 296 -11.50 -4.81 -27.28
C TYR A 296 -10.75 -5.04 -28.59
N ALA A 297 -9.45 -4.76 -28.63
CA ALA A 297 -8.63 -4.97 -29.81
C ALA A 297 -8.68 -6.42 -30.30
N PHE A 298 -8.49 -7.39 -29.42
CA PHE A 298 -8.52 -8.82 -29.78
C PHE A 298 -9.92 -9.27 -30.23
N THR A 299 -10.98 -8.78 -29.58
CA THR A 299 -12.37 -9.11 -29.94
C THR A 299 -12.74 -8.60 -31.33
N HIS A 300 -12.21 -7.42 -31.73
CA HIS A 300 -12.53 -6.77 -33.01
C HIS A 300 -11.46 -6.99 -34.08
N GLY A 301 -10.48 -7.85 -33.84
CA GLY A 301 -9.44 -8.16 -34.81
C GLY A 301 -8.50 -7.00 -35.12
N LEU A 302 -8.37 -6.05 -34.22
CA LEU A 302 -7.41 -4.95 -34.30
C LEU A 302 -6.03 -5.43 -33.82
N LYS A 303 -4.97 -5.07 -34.57
CA LYS A 303 -3.61 -5.43 -34.17
C LYS A 303 -3.03 -4.39 -33.22
N PRO A 304 -2.74 -4.75 -31.95
CA PRO A 304 -2.13 -3.83 -31.00
C PRO A 304 -0.66 -3.57 -31.36
N LEU A 305 -0.24 -2.32 -31.33
CA LEU A 305 1.11 -1.88 -31.68
C LEU A 305 1.90 -1.36 -30.49
N ALA A 306 1.29 -0.44 -29.70
CA ALA A 306 1.88 0.11 -28.47
C ALA A 306 0.78 0.64 -27.56
N MET A 307 1.10 0.82 -26.27
CA MET A 307 0.15 1.38 -25.32
C MET A 307 0.82 2.41 -24.40
N ALA A 308 -0.01 3.29 -23.82
CA ALA A 308 0.38 4.15 -22.72
C ALA A 308 -0.81 4.42 -21.78
N GLU A 309 -0.54 4.57 -20.49
CA GLU A 309 -1.52 4.97 -19.49
C GLU A 309 -1.06 6.27 -18.83
N PHE A 310 -1.97 7.22 -18.62
CA PHE A 310 -1.67 8.51 -17.98
C PHE A 310 -2.71 8.85 -16.92
N TRP A 311 -2.29 9.62 -15.92
CA TRP A 311 -3.17 10.11 -14.86
C TRP A 311 -3.83 11.42 -15.24
N TRP A 312 -5.13 11.55 -14.95
CA TRP A 312 -5.92 12.75 -15.21
C TRP A 312 -6.63 13.22 -13.95
N GLY A 313 -6.35 14.46 -13.50
CA GLY A 313 -6.93 15.07 -12.32
C GLY A 313 -6.04 15.06 -11.10
N VAL A 314 -6.65 15.28 -9.91
CA VAL A 314 -5.96 15.33 -8.62
C VAL A 314 -5.27 14.02 -8.27
N SER A 315 -4.14 14.12 -7.55
CA SER A 315 -3.41 12.95 -7.04
C SER A 315 -4.21 12.21 -5.95
N PRO A 316 -4.18 10.88 -5.89
CA PRO A 316 -4.73 10.15 -4.76
C PRO A 316 -4.02 10.52 -3.45
N LYS A 317 -4.70 10.36 -2.30
CA LYS A 317 -4.15 10.76 -1.00
C LYS A 317 -2.88 10.00 -0.59
N SER A 318 -2.70 8.78 -1.04
CA SER A 318 -1.59 7.90 -0.62
C SER A 318 -0.57 7.58 -1.72
N GLU A 319 -0.95 7.67 -2.99
CA GLU A 319 -0.11 7.32 -4.12
C GLU A 319 0.50 8.57 -4.77
N VAL A 320 1.60 8.37 -5.49
CA VAL A 320 2.16 9.42 -6.36
C VAL A 320 1.57 9.27 -7.75
N ARG A 321 0.62 10.17 -8.09
CA ARG A 321 0.02 10.28 -9.42
C ARG A 321 -0.12 11.77 -9.78
N GLN A 322 0.53 12.20 -10.84
CA GLN A 322 0.50 13.59 -11.29
C GLN A 322 -0.32 13.72 -12.58
N HIS A 323 -1.05 14.81 -12.68
CA HIS A 323 -1.86 15.12 -13.85
C HIS A 323 -1.04 15.12 -15.14
N LYS A 324 -1.59 14.47 -16.19
CA LYS A 324 -0.99 14.28 -17.52
C LYS A 324 0.27 13.38 -17.56
N LYS A 325 0.81 12.96 -16.42
CA LYS A 325 2.00 12.10 -16.41
C LYS A 325 1.66 10.64 -16.70
N PHE A 326 2.59 9.96 -17.39
CA PHE A 326 2.47 8.56 -17.76
C PHE A 326 2.90 7.63 -16.63
N TYR A 327 2.20 6.52 -16.50
CA TYR A 327 2.47 5.51 -15.47
C TYR A 327 2.36 4.10 -16.05
N PRO A 328 3.23 3.17 -15.63
CA PRO A 328 3.08 1.76 -16.02
C PRO A 328 1.84 1.14 -15.37
N SER A 329 1.39 0.02 -15.97
CA SER A 329 0.31 -0.81 -15.42
C SER A 329 0.68 -1.38 -14.05
N CYS A 330 -0.30 -1.55 -13.16
CA CYS A 330 -0.06 -2.02 -11.79
C CYS A 330 0.31 -3.52 -11.75
N HIS A 331 1.12 -3.91 -10.74
CA HIS A 331 1.57 -5.29 -10.61
C HIS A 331 0.55 -6.21 -9.94
N SER A 332 -0.29 -5.72 -9.03
CA SER A 332 -1.21 -6.60 -8.29
C SER A 332 -2.40 -7.08 -9.11
N LYS A 333 -3.00 -6.19 -9.90
CA LYS A 333 -4.21 -6.46 -10.68
C LYS A 333 -3.90 -6.78 -12.13
N CYS A 334 -3.08 -5.91 -12.77
CA CYS A 334 -2.85 -6.01 -14.21
C CYS A 334 -1.78 -7.04 -14.58
N HIS A 335 -0.75 -7.26 -13.75
CA HIS A 335 0.35 -8.16 -14.13
C HIS A 335 -0.10 -9.59 -14.45
N PRO A 336 -0.94 -10.29 -13.65
CA PRO A 336 -1.42 -11.62 -14.02
C PRO A 336 -2.30 -11.59 -15.29
N ILE A 337 -3.18 -10.59 -15.41
CA ILE A 337 -4.11 -10.45 -16.54
C ILE A 337 -3.34 -10.21 -17.83
N LEU A 338 -2.47 -9.21 -17.85
CA LEU A 338 -1.65 -8.89 -19.01
C LEU A 338 -0.65 -10.01 -19.33
N GLY A 339 -0.16 -10.73 -18.30
CA GLY A 339 0.66 -11.92 -18.48
C GLY A 339 -0.05 -13.01 -19.30
N HIS A 340 -1.37 -13.17 -19.17
CA HIS A 340 -2.19 -14.04 -20.02
C HIS A 340 -2.45 -13.39 -21.39
N MET A 341 -2.91 -12.15 -21.42
CA MET A 341 -3.37 -11.49 -22.65
C MET A 341 -2.25 -11.30 -23.68
N LEU A 342 -1.03 -11.04 -23.23
CA LEU A 342 0.13 -10.76 -24.08
C LEU A 342 0.90 -12.01 -24.52
N GLN A 343 0.45 -13.22 -24.14
CA GLN A 343 1.08 -14.47 -24.57
C GLN A 343 1.06 -14.62 -26.10
N GLY A 344 2.23 -14.66 -26.69
CA GLY A 344 2.43 -14.78 -28.14
C GLY A 344 2.59 -13.45 -28.86
N LEU A 345 2.50 -12.32 -28.18
CA LEU A 345 2.82 -11.01 -28.73
C LEU A 345 4.33 -10.76 -28.69
N ASN A 346 4.88 -10.20 -29.77
CA ASN A 346 6.28 -9.76 -29.80
C ASN A 346 6.41 -8.46 -28.98
N MET A 347 6.90 -8.58 -27.75
CA MET A 347 7.03 -7.46 -26.81
C MET A 347 8.46 -6.97 -26.68
N ASP A 348 8.57 -5.71 -26.22
CA ASP A 348 9.84 -5.20 -25.69
C ASP A 348 10.32 -6.09 -24.53
N PRO A 349 11.62 -6.27 -24.36
CA PRO A 349 12.17 -6.99 -23.22
C PRO A 349 11.78 -6.31 -21.91
N ASN A 350 11.74 -7.08 -20.81
CA ASN A 350 11.50 -6.51 -19.50
C ASN A 350 12.72 -5.72 -19.01
N PRO A 351 12.68 -4.39 -18.94
CA PRO A 351 13.85 -3.60 -18.55
C PRO A 351 14.29 -3.83 -17.10
N LEU A 352 13.43 -4.42 -16.25
CA LEU A 352 13.76 -4.75 -14.86
C LEU A 352 14.53 -6.08 -14.73
N GLU A 353 14.60 -6.86 -15.81
CA GLU A 353 15.38 -8.11 -15.90
C GLU A 353 16.70 -7.90 -16.66
N GLU A 354 16.92 -6.73 -17.23
CA GLU A 354 18.16 -6.37 -17.87
C GLU A 354 19.20 -5.90 -16.84
N ASN A 355 20.43 -6.37 -16.98
CA ASN A 355 21.56 -5.90 -16.18
C ASN A 355 22.11 -4.58 -16.76
N TRP A 356 21.52 -3.46 -16.40
CA TRP A 356 21.91 -2.12 -16.87
C TRP A 356 23.31 -1.69 -16.45
N ALA A 357 24.01 -2.50 -15.68
CA ALA A 357 25.34 -2.22 -15.17
C ALA A 357 26.36 -3.30 -15.56
N GLU A 358 26.05 -4.17 -16.53
CA GLU A 358 26.96 -5.25 -16.95
C GLU A 358 28.32 -4.70 -17.40
N ASP A 359 28.32 -3.62 -18.17
CA ASP A 359 29.51 -2.93 -18.69
C ASP A 359 30.04 -1.80 -17.78
N LYS A 360 29.48 -1.62 -16.58
CA LYS A 360 29.87 -0.54 -15.67
C LYS A 360 30.79 -1.08 -14.57
N GLU A 361 31.88 -0.39 -14.32
CA GLU A 361 32.78 -0.71 -13.23
C GLU A 361 32.20 -0.32 -11.86
N LEU A 362 32.58 -1.07 -10.82
CA LEU A 362 32.34 -0.72 -9.43
C LEU A 362 33.61 -0.08 -8.87
N GLU A 363 33.64 1.25 -8.84
CA GLU A 363 34.77 2.03 -8.35
C GLU A 363 34.92 1.86 -6.83
N ILE A 364 36.15 1.54 -6.38
CA ILE A 364 36.49 1.51 -4.96
C ILE A 364 37.01 2.90 -4.57
N VAL A 365 36.26 3.62 -3.72
CA VAL A 365 36.60 4.95 -3.22
C VAL A 365 37.56 4.84 -2.03
N TYR A 366 37.38 3.83 -1.18
CA TYR A 366 38.23 3.57 -0.02
C TYR A 366 38.20 2.08 0.32
N GLN A 367 39.34 1.58 0.79
CA GLN A 367 39.48 0.20 1.25
C GLN A 367 40.55 0.12 2.33
N ASP A 368 40.26 -0.65 3.37
CA ASP A 368 41.22 -1.13 4.37
C ASP A 368 40.87 -2.55 4.85
N GLU A 369 41.44 -3.01 5.98
CA GLU A 369 41.15 -4.30 6.57
C GLU A 369 39.74 -4.43 7.17
N ALA A 370 39.08 -3.33 7.48
CA ALA A 370 37.81 -3.31 8.19
C ALA A 370 36.60 -3.09 7.26
N MET A 371 36.75 -2.22 6.26
CA MET A 371 35.64 -1.80 5.41
C MET A 371 36.09 -1.45 3.99
N VAL A 372 35.11 -1.43 3.08
CA VAL A 372 35.25 -0.91 1.73
C VAL A 372 34.10 0.05 1.43
N VAL A 373 34.42 1.22 0.85
CA VAL A 373 33.46 2.19 0.36
C VAL A 373 33.56 2.24 -1.16
N VAL A 374 32.43 2.08 -1.83
CA VAL A 374 32.36 2.05 -3.28
C VAL A 374 31.45 3.16 -3.83
N ASN A 375 31.73 3.60 -5.05
CA ASN A 375 30.82 4.38 -5.85
C ASN A 375 30.00 3.44 -6.73
N LYS A 376 28.75 3.15 -6.30
CA LYS A 376 27.86 2.21 -7.02
C LYS A 376 27.31 2.92 -8.25
N PRO A 377 27.47 2.39 -9.47
CA PRO A 377 26.85 2.96 -10.66
C PRO A 377 25.33 2.81 -10.63
N SER A 378 24.61 3.72 -11.29
CA SER A 378 23.18 3.58 -11.54
C SER A 378 22.92 2.33 -12.39
N GLY A 379 21.90 1.55 -12.02
CA GLY A 379 21.53 0.30 -12.68
C GLY A 379 22.10 -0.95 -12.02
N LEU A 380 23.13 -0.84 -11.16
CA LEU A 380 23.67 -1.97 -10.39
C LEU A 380 22.87 -2.19 -9.10
N LEU A 381 22.54 -3.43 -8.80
CA LEU A 381 21.96 -3.80 -7.51
C LEU A 381 22.97 -3.64 -6.37
N SER A 382 22.51 -3.26 -5.18
CA SER A 382 23.35 -3.28 -3.95
C SER A 382 23.63 -4.71 -3.46
N VAL A 383 22.63 -5.59 -3.58
CA VAL A 383 22.65 -7.01 -3.22
C VAL A 383 21.92 -7.81 -4.28
N PRO A 384 22.19 -9.13 -4.42
CA PRO A 384 21.54 -9.96 -5.44
C PRO A 384 20.01 -9.88 -5.37
N GLY A 385 19.38 -9.75 -6.52
CA GLY A 385 17.93 -9.85 -6.73
C GLY A 385 17.48 -11.29 -6.97
N LYS A 386 16.22 -11.44 -7.37
CA LYS A 386 15.65 -12.76 -7.72
C LYS A 386 16.08 -13.22 -9.12
N THR A 387 16.13 -12.31 -10.08
CA THR A 387 16.44 -12.55 -11.50
C THR A 387 17.86 -12.10 -11.85
N ILE A 388 18.29 -10.95 -11.33
CA ILE A 388 19.63 -10.39 -11.54
C ILE A 388 20.48 -10.71 -10.30
N THR A 389 21.55 -11.47 -10.49
CA THR A 389 22.50 -11.83 -9.41
C THR A 389 23.67 -10.85 -9.31
N ASP A 390 24.01 -10.13 -10.39
CA ASP A 390 25.06 -9.12 -10.39
C ASP A 390 24.69 -7.95 -9.48
N SER A 391 25.61 -7.61 -8.59
CA SER A 391 25.41 -6.59 -7.57
C SER A 391 26.74 -6.09 -7.02
N ALA A 392 26.74 -4.94 -6.35
CA ALA A 392 27.91 -4.47 -5.63
C ALA A 392 28.43 -5.53 -4.65
N TYR A 393 27.52 -6.22 -3.95
CA TYR A 393 27.86 -7.31 -3.03
C TYR A 393 28.59 -8.47 -3.74
N THR A 394 28.06 -9.00 -4.84
CA THR A 394 28.67 -10.14 -5.56
C THR A 394 30.00 -9.77 -6.22
N ARG A 395 30.11 -8.56 -6.74
CA ARG A 395 31.37 -8.05 -7.28
C ARG A 395 32.45 -7.90 -6.20
N LEU A 396 32.10 -7.36 -5.03
CA LEU A 396 33.03 -7.27 -3.90
C LEU A 396 33.38 -8.65 -3.33
N GLN A 397 32.46 -9.59 -3.30
CA GLN A 397 32.74 -10.97 -2.90
C GLN A 397 33.78 -11.64 -3.81
N ALA A 398 33.72 -11.36 -5.11
CA ALA A 398 34.72 -11.85 -6.07
C ALA A 398 36.08 -11.15 -5.90
N LEU A 399 36.10 -9.83 -5.59
CA LEU A 399 37.33 -9.07 -5.35
C LEU A 399 38.02 -9.42 -4.03
N PHE A 400 37.25 -9.82 -3.00
CA PHE A 400 37.73 -10.11 -1.65
C PHE A 400 37.43 -11.55 -1.21
N PRO A 401 37.92 -12.58 -1.89
CA PRO A 401 37.55 -13.98 -1.62
C PRO A 401 38.03 -14.52 -0.26
N ASN A 402 38.99 -13.85 0.38
CA ASN A 402 39.64 -14.32 1.62
C ASN A 402 39.20 -13.54 2.87
N VAL A 403 38.18 -12.66 2.79
CA VAL A 403 37.66 -11.92 3.94
C VAL A 403 36.40 -12.59 4.49
N GLU A 404 36.07 -12.31 5.76
CA GLU A 404 34.82 -12.82 6.37
C GLU A 404 33.57 -12.26 5.70
N GLY A 405 33.65 -11.02 5.17
CA GLY A 405 32.58 -10.30 4.45
C GLY A 405 32.60 -10.58 2.93
N PRO A 406 32.05 -9.66 2.13
CA PRO A 406 31.49 -8.34 2.52
C PRO A 406 30.17 -8.47 3.29
N PHE A 407 29.99 -7.63 4.30
CA PHE A 407 28.73 -7.54 5.05
C PHE A 407 27.97 -6.28 4.64
N VAL A 408 26.67 -6.44 4.38
CA VAL A 408 25.78 -5.36 3.95
C VAL A 408 25.36 -4.52 5.16
N ILE A 409 25.69 -3.25 5.17
CA ILE A 409 25.34 -2.29 6.22
C ILE A 409 24.05 -1.55 5.87
N HIS A 410 23.99 -1.02 4.65
CA HIS A 410 22.83 -0.33 4.08
C HIS A 410 22.71 -0.65 2.60
N ARG A 411 21.68 -0.13 1.95
CA ARG A 411 21.45 -0.35 0.51
C ARG A 411 21.05 0.93 -0.18
N LEU A 412 21.44 1.05 -1.44
CA LEU A 412 20.87 1.99 -2.40
C LEU A 412 19.92 1.24 -3.33
N ASP A 413 18.92 1.91 -3.85
CA ASP A 413 18.07 1.36 -4.90
C ASP A 413 18.89 1.06 -6.16
N MET A 414 18.43 0.14 -7.01
CA MET A 414 19.13 -0.22 -8.24
C MET A 414 19.45 1.02 -9.10
N ALA A 415 18.46 1.90 -9.28
CA ALA A 415 18.59 3.11 -10.09
C ALA A 415 19.41 4.23 -9.43
N THR A 416 19.60 4.21 -8.10
CA THR A 416 20.39 5.22 -7.35
C THR A 416 21.87 4.91 -7.49
N SER A 417 22.68 5.93 -7.80
CA SER A 417 24.14 5.84 -7.81
C SER A 417 24.77 6.41 -6.54
N GLY A 418 26.07 6.21 -6.34
CA GLY A 418 26.88 6.86 -5.31
C GLY A 418 27.37 5.95 -4.21
N LEU A 419 27.75 6.55 -3.09
CA LEU A 419 28.50 5.93 -2.00
C LEU A 419 27.73 4.84 -1.27
N LEU A 420 28.36 3.68 -1.17
CA LEU A 420 27.86 2.50 -0.47
C LEU A 420 28.98 1.85 0.33
N VAL A 421 28.78 1.63 1.63
CA VAL A 421 29.79 1.02 2.51
C VAL A 421 29.45 -0.44 2.84
N PHE A 422 30.47 -1.31 2.80
CA PHE A 422 30.43 -2.70 3.27
C PHE A 422 31.49 -2.93 4.33
N ALA A 423 31.20 -3.76 5.29
CA ALA A 423 32.19 -4.21 6.25
C ALA A 423 32.88 -5.50 5.73
N LEU A 424 34.19 -5.61 5.95
CA LEU A 424 34.98 -6.78 5.56
C LEU A 424 35.10 -7.81 6.69
N THR A 425 34.85 -7.41 7.95
CA THR A 425 34.88 -8.29 9.13
C THR A 425 33.60 -8.19 9.95
N ARG A 426 33.26 -9.19 10.75
CA ARG A 426 32.11 -9.19 11.67
C ARG A 426 32.19 -8.09 12.73
N ARG A 427 33.42 -7.79 13.21
CA ARG A 427 33.64 -6.71 14.18
C ARG A 427 33.32 -5.36 13.58
N ALA A 428 33.79 -5.07 12.36
CA ALA A 428 33.48 -3.86 11.62
C ALA A 428 31.97 -3.76 11.31
N ASN A 429 31.34 -4.87 10.90
CA ASN A 429 29.90 -4.95 10.67
C ASN A 429 29.08 -4.50 11.89
N LYS A 430 29.38 -5.04 13.09
CA LYS A 430 28.68 -4.64 14.33
C LYS A 430 28.87 -3.16 14.64
N SER A 431 30.09 -2.62 14.44
CA SER A 431 30.40 -1.20 14.67
C SER A 431 29.64 -0.30 13.72
N LEU A 432 29.67 -0.58 12.41
CA LEU A 432 28.98 0.22 11.40
C LEU A 432 27.46 0.13 11.54
N GLN A 433 26.89 -1.08 11.74
CA GLN A 433 25.45 -1.23 11.99
C GLN A 433 24.97 -0.39 13.19
N LYS A 434 25.76 -0.36 14.29
CA LYS A 434 25.45 0.47 15.46
C LYS A 434 25.36 1.95 15.08
N GLN A 435 26.29 2.45 14.26
CA GLN A 435 26.30 3.85 13.81
C GLN A 435 25.06 4.19 12.95
N PHE A 436 24.66 3.28 12.04
CA PHE A 436 23.45 3.47 11.24
C PHE A 436 22.18 3.44 12.09
N ILE A 437 22.09 2.54 13.09
CA ILE A 437 20.96 2.44 14.01
C ILE A 437 20.86 3.69 14.90
N SER A 438 21.99 4.13 15.46
CA SER A 438 22.05 5.33 16.32
C SER A 438 21.98 6.66 15.55
N ARG A 439 21.92 6.62 14.21
CA ARG A 439 21.91 7.80 13.32
C ARG A 439 23.17 8.66 13.43
N GLY A 440 24.30 8.07 13.82
CA GLY A 440 25.61 8.73 13.85
C GLY A 440 26.21 8.93 12.46
N VAL A 441 25.70 8.22 11.44
CA VAL A 441 26.13 8.36 10.05
C VAL A 441 25.40 9.53 9.41
N GLN A 442 26.16 10.46 8.80
CA GLN A 442 25.59 11.54 8.01
C GLN A 442 25.62 11.16 6.53
N LYS A 443 24.54 11.44 5.84
CA LYS A 443 24.36 11.14 4.41
C LYS A 443 23.81 12.35 3.71
N ARG A 444 24.40 12.70 2.58
CA ARG A 444 23.89 13.72 1.68
C ARG A 444 23.70 13.10 0.30
N TYR A 445 22.54 13.34 -0.26
CA TYR A 445 22.23 12.96 -1.64
C TYR A 445 22.04 14.21 -2.48
N VAL A 446 22.36 14.10 -3.76
CA VAL A 446 22.01 15.08 -4.78
C VAL A 446 20.87 14.51 -5.61
N ALA A 447 19.85 15.33 -5.87
CA ALA A 447 18.75 15.00 -6.74
C ALA A 447 18.43 16.16 -7.69
N MET A 448 18.00 15.84 -8.92
CA MET A 448 17.40 16.78 -9.86
C MET A 448 15.91 16.51 -9.96
N LEU A 449 15.07 17.53 -9.73
CA LEU A 449 13.61 17.42 -9.76
C LEU A 449 13.03 18.04 -11.05
N GLU A 450 11.90 17.47 -11.50
CA GLU A 450 11.09 17.99 -12.61
C GLU A 450 10.22 19.16 -12.12
N GLY A 451 10.79 20.36 -12.03
CA GLY A 451 10.10 21.57 -11.63
C GLY A 451 10.93 22.49 -10.75
N GLU A 452 10.40 23.67 -10.49
CA GLU A 452 11.05 24.73 -9.73
C GLU A 452 10.52 24.81 -8.30
N VAL A 453 11.38 24.50 -7.33
CA VAL A 453 11.07 24.59 -5.90
C VAL A 453 11.11 26.06 -5.48
N SER A 454 10.06 26.55 -4.82
CA SER A 454 9.94 27.96 -4.42
C SER A 454 10.69 28.33 -3.14
N GLN A 455 11.04 27.34 -2.31
CA GLN A 455 11.72 27.54 -1.04
C GLN A 455 13.19 27.15 -1.16
N SER A 456 14.05 27.75 -0.35
CA SER A 456 15.50 27.45 -0.34
C SER A 456 15.86 26.20 0.45
N GLN A 457 15.03 25.81 1.42
CA GLN A 457 15.20 24.62 2.27
C GLN A 457 13.89 24.23 2.96
N GLY A 458 13.81 23.01 3.48
CA GLY A 458 12.67 22.54 4.23
C GLY A 458 12.84 21.13 4.76
N GLU A 459 11.76 20.58 5.31
CA GLU A 459 11.69 19.19 5.79
C GLU A 459 10.44 18.50 5.26
N ILE A 460 10.52 17.19 5.10
CA ILE A 460 9.39 16.34 4.68
C ILE A 460 9.27 15.20 5.68
N THR A 461 8.12 15.11 6.33
CA THR A 461 7.82 14.08 7.32
C THR A 461 6.55 13.35 6.89
N LEU A 462 6.71 12.30 6.09
CA LEU A 462 5.60 11.48 5.56
C LEU A 462 5.83 10.01 5.89
N PRO A 463 4.95 9.38 6.69
CA PRO A 463 5.09 7.96 7.03
C PRO A 463 4.85 7.09 5.80
N MET A 464 5.69 6.06 5.64
CA MET A 464 5.73 5.25 4.42
C MET A 464 5.59 3.76 4.68
N ARG A 465 4.99 3.06 3.74
CA ARG A 465 4.96 1.59 3.67
C ARG A 465 5.05 1.12 2.22
N GLY A 466 5.42 -0.16 2.06
CA GLY A 466 5.30 -0.80 0.74
C GLY A 466 3.85 -0.80 0.28
N ASP A 467 3.63 -0.49 -1.00
CA ASP A 467 2.34 -0.65 -1.61
C ASP A 467 2.02 -2.15 -1.71
N PRO A 468 0.98 -2.66 -1.05
CA PRO A 468 0.61 -4.06 -1.15
C PRO A 468 0.12 -4.44 -2.55
N ASP A 469 -0.45 -3.47 -3.27
CA ASP A 469 -1.11 -3.66 -4.54
C ASP A 469 -0.20 -3.36 -5.74
N ASP A 470 0.92 -2.62 -5.56
CA ASP A 470 1.81 -2.21 -6.66
C ASP A 470 3.30 -2.24 -6.26
N ARG A 471 3.84 -3.40 -5.92
CA ARG A 471 5.28 -3.57 -5.65
C ARG A 471 6.11 -3.43 -6.94
N PRO A 472 7.28 -2.76 -6.90
CA PRO A 472 8.06 -2.36 -5.72
C PRO A 472 7.71 -0.98 -5.15
N ARG A 473 6.64 -0.32 -5.58
CA ARG A 473 6.28 1.02 -5.13
C ARG A 473 6.07 1.12 -3.64
N GLN A 474 6.24 2.32 -3.13
CA GLN A 474 5.94 2.70 -1.76
C GLN A 474 4.84 3.75 -1.78
N LEU A 475 4.03 3.81 -0.73
CA LEU A 475 2.99 4.80 -0.55
C LEU A 475 3.11 5.50 0.79
N VAL A 476 2.53 6.70 0.88
CA VAL A 476 2.36 7.43 2.13
C VAL A 476 1.15 6.88 2.86
N CYS A 477 1.32 6.48 4.13
CA CYS A 477 0.26 5.88 4.91
C CYS A 477 0.35 6.35 6.36
N PHE A 478 -0.55 7.22 6.78
CA PHE A 478 -0.57 7.78 8.14
C PHE A 478 -1.01 6.77 9.19
N GLU A 479 -1.80 5.77 8.80
CA GLU A 479 -2.34 4.77 9.71
C GLU A 479 -1.35 3.63 10.02
N HIS A 480 -0.64 3.13 8.98
CA HIS A 480 0.22 1.94 9.10
C HIS A 480 1.64 2.16 8.57
N GLY A 481 1.97 3.37 8.17
CA GLY A 481 3.29 3.73 7.65
C GLY A 481 4.34 3.83 8.75
N LYS A 482 5.57 3.46 8.41
CA LYS A 482 6.72 3.70 9.29
C LYS A 482 7.17 5.16 9.16
N PRO A 483 7.47 5.86 10.26
CA PRO A 483 7.97 7.24 10.20
C PRO A 483 9.17 7.38 9.26
N ALA A 484 9.12 8.40 8.42
CA ALA A 484 10.21 8.76 7.53
C ALA A 484 10.38 10.28 7.54
N HIS A 485 11.64 10.75 7.52
CA HIS A 485 11.99 12.15 7.63
C HIS A 485 13.18 12.47 6.72
N THR A 486 13.06 13.53 5.93
CA THR A 486 14.09 14.04 5.01
C THR A 486 14.16 15.55 5.13
N ASP A 487 15.33 16.09 5.42
CA ASP A 487 15.62 17.50 5.23
C ASP A 487 16.13 17.73 3.81
N TRP A 488 15.87 18.91 3.26
CA TRP A 488 16.33 19.27 1.92
C TRP A 488 16.77 20.72 1.82
N GLN A 489 17.65 20.99 0.86
CA GLN A 489 18.19 22.31 0.55
C GLN A 489 18.31 22.48 -0.95
N LEU A 490 17.83 23.61 -1.47
CA LEU A 490 17.97 23.99 -2.88
C LEU A 490 19.42 24.40 -3.16
N ILE A 491 20.00 23.85 -4.22
CA ILE A 491 21.32 24.21 -4.71
C ILE A 491 21.18 25.26 -5.81
N GLU A 492 20.43 24.91 -6.85
CA GLU A 492 20.24 25.77 -8.04
C GLU A 492 18.92 25.41 -8.75
N ILE A 493 18.42 26.36 -9.53
CA ILE A 493 17.35 26.16 -10.50
C ILE A 493 17.93 26.42 -11.88
N ARG A 494 17.78 25.46 -12.78
CA ARG A 494 18.27 25.57 -14.14
C ARG A 494 17.33 24.84 -15.11
N ASP A 495 16.97 25.51 -16.21
CA ASP A 495 16.13 24.96 -17.29
C ASP A 495 14.79 24.39 -16.77
N GLY A 496 14.14 25.09 -15.81
CA GLY A 496 12.87 24.67 -15.21
C GLY A 496 12.98 23.49 -14.22
N ARG A 497 14.19 23.12 -13.80
CA ARG A 497 14.50 22.03 -12.88
C ARG A 497 15.23 22.52 -11.65
N SER A 498 14.99 21.85 -10.52
CA SER A 498 15.64 22.16 -9.25
C SER A 498 16.65 21.09 -8.88
N LYS A 499 17.88 21.48 -8.58
CA LYS A 499 18.91 20.62 -8.00
C LYS A 499 18.92 20.79 -6.49
N LEU A 500 18.78 19.68 -5.75
CA LEU A 500 18.66 19.70 -4.29
C LEU A 500 19.72 18.84 -3.62
N TYR A 501 20.14 19.26 -2.44
CA TYR A 501 20.67 18.37 -1.42
C TYR A 501 19.53 17.75 -0.61
N LEU A 502 19.60 16.44 -0.36
CA LEU A 502 18.66 15.70 0.46
C LEU A 502 19.42 15.00 1.61
N TYR A 503 18.91 15.17 2.82
CA TYR A 503 19.51 14.64 4.05
C TYR A 503 18.52 13.70 4.74
N PRO A 504 18.52 12.39 4.42
CA PRO A 504 17.59 11.45 5.04
C PRO A 504 17.96 11.13 6.48
N ARG A 505 17.13 11.53 7.45
CA ARG A 505 17.25 11.12 8.87
C ARG A 505 16.81 9.68 9.11
N THR A 506 16.03 9.12 8.21
CA THR A 506 15.59 7.72 8.18
C THR A 506 15.98 7.10 6.84
N GLY A 507 15.90 5.76 6.71
CA GLY A 507 16.27 5.03 5.49
C GLY A 507 15.18 4.06 5.05
N ARG A 508 14.00 4.57 4.65
CA ARG A 508 12.93 3.71 4.09
C ARG A 508 13.17 3.49 2.61
N THR A 509 12.71 2.35 2.10
CA THR A 509 12.76 2.04 0.66
C THR A 509 12.12 3.18 -0.12
N HIS A 510 12.77 3.65 -1.18
CA HIS A 510 12.33 4.76 -2.05
C HIS A 510 12.02 6.08 -1.32
N GLN A 511 12.49 6.27 -0.06
CA GLN A 511 12.07 7.41 0.76
C GLN A 511 12.24 8.75 0.04
N LEU A 512 13.43 9.05 -0.46
CA LEU A 512 13.73 10.33 -1.11
C LEU A 512 12.88 10.53 -2.36
N ARG A 513 12.67 9.48 -3.13
CA ARG A 513 11.87 9.49 -4.37
C ARG A 513 10.40 9.83 -4.07
N VAL A 514 9.79 9.16 -3.08
CA VAL A 514 8.39 9.42 -2.68
C VAL A 514 8.26 10.79 -2.02
N HIS A 515 9.17 11.19 -1.13
CA HIS A 515 9.13 12.48 -0.47
C HIS A 515 9.19 13.66 -1.47
N CYS A 516 9.98 13.53 -2.54
CA CYS A 516 10.01 14.55 -3.59
C CYS A 516 8.76 14.53 -4.47
N ALA A 517 8.27 13.35 -4.84
CA ALA A 517 7.21 13.22 -5.84
C ALA A 517 5.79 13.35 -5.26
N HIS A 518 5.56 13.02 -3.98
CA HIS A 518 4.24 13.03 -3.36
C HIS A 518 3.71 14.45 -3.18
N HIS A 519 2.38 14.65 -3.38
CA HIS A 519 1.74 15.98 -3.29
C HIS A 519 1.82 16.63 -1.90
N LEU A 520 1.95 15.86 -0.82
CA LEU A 520 2.22 16.36 0.54
C LEU A 520 3.71 16.59 0.81
N GLY A 521 4.59 16.23 -0.13
CA GLY A 521 6.02 16.54 -0.10
C GLY A 521 6.33 17.74 -1.01
N LEU A 522 7.29 17.58 -1.93
CA LEU A 522 7.61 18.63 -2.90
C LEU A 522 6.69 18.64 -4.13
N ASN A 523 5.90 17.60 -4.33
CA ASN A 523 5.06 17.41 -5.52
C ASN A 523 5.84 17.49 -6.85
N MET A 524 7.13 17.13 -6.82
CA MET A 524 8.04 17.17 -7.95
C MET A 524 8.84 15.87 -7.99
N PRO A 525 8.58 14.96 -8.93
CA PRO A 525 9.35 13.74 -9.08
C PRO A 525 10.80 14.07 -9.52
N MET A 526 11.69 13.14 -9.24
CA MET A 526 13.06 13.22 -9.73
C MET A 526 13.12 12.95 -11.22
N VAL A 527 13.99 13.65 -11.94
CA VAL A 527 14.26 13.42 -13.35
C VAL A 527 14.64 11.94 -13.57
N GLY A 528 13.94 11.28 -14.49
CA GLY A 528 14.17 9.89 -14.85
C GLY A 528 13.66 8.86 -13.85
N ASP A 529 12.80 9.24 -12.89
CA ASP A 529 12.16 8.31 -11.97
C ASP A 529 11.00 7.56 -12.64
N GLY A 530 11.28 6.41 -13.23
CA GLY A 530 10.27 5.60 -13.93
C GLY A 530 9.21 4.95 -13.04
N LEU A 531 9.28 5.10 -11.70
CA LEU A 531 8.24 4.63 -10.79
C LEU A 531 7.30 5.75 -10.31
N TYR A 532 7.83 6.92 -10.01
CA TYR A 532 7.08 8.03 -9.41
C TYR A 532 6.98 9.26 -10.31
N GLY A 533 7.61 9.24 -11.48
CA GLY A 533 7.63 10.28 -12.50
C GLY A 533 7.76 9.68 -13.90
N GLU A 534 8.50 10.35 -14.76
CA GLU A 534 8.76 9.93 -16.13
C GLU A 534 10.13 9.25 -16.24
N LYS A 535 10.17 8.09 -16.93
CA LYS A 535 11.41 7.37 -17.20
C LYS A 535 12.27 8.18 -18.20
N ALA A 536 13.56 8.32 -17.88
CA ALA A 536 14.58 8.81 -18.80
C ALA A 536 15.78 7.85 -18.81
N ASN A 537 16.92 8.32 -19.30
CA ASN A 537 18.17 7.52 -19.38
C ASN A 537 18.64 6.98 -18.03
N ARG A 538 18.42 7.72 -16.92
CA ARG A 538 18.72 7.28 -15.54
C ARG A 538 17.91 8.08 -14.53
N LEU A 539 17.79 7.56 -13.32
CA LEU A 539 17.31 8.32 -12.16
C LEU A 539 18.38 9.33 -11.73
N HIS A 540 18.01 10.61 -11.63
CA HIS A 540 18.87 11.66 -11.13
C HIS A 540 18.81 11.73 -9.60
N LEU A 541 19.32 10.68 -8.96
CA LEU A 541 19.54 10.57 -7.51
C LEU A 541 20.90 9.92 -7.25
N HIS A 542 21.74 10.61 -6.51
CA HIS A 542 23.11 10.21 -6.21
C HIS A 542 23.44 10.35 -4.73
N ALA A 543 23.94 9.30 -4.09
CA ALA A 543 24.48 9.32 -2.73
C ALA A 543 25.86 9.97 -2.75
N GLU A 544 25.93 11.30 -2.64
CA GLU A 544 27.12 12.10 -2.90
C GLU A 544 28.11 12.05 -1.73
N SER A 545 27.61 12.14 -0.48
CA SER A 545 28.49 12.24 0.67
C SER A 545 28.06 11.27 1.77
N LEU A 546 29.05 10.66 2.39
CA LEU A 546 28.90 9.72 3.50
C LEU A 546 29.93 10.01 4.59
N GLU A 547 29.46 10.35 5.80
CA GLU A 547 30.32 10.51 6.96
C GLU A 547 30.01 9.46 8.03
N LEU A 548 31.04 8.82 8.51
CA LEU A 548 30.95 7.78 9.55
C LEU A 548 32.25 7.71 10.36
N ASP A 549 32.19 7.07 11.53
CA ASP A 549 33.40 6.81 12.30
C ASP A 549 34.00 5.49 11.85
N HIS A 550 35.30 5.47 11.60
CA HIS A 550 36.00 4.26 11.24
C HIS A 550 35.77 3.14 12.29
N PRO A 551 35.41 1.90 11.88
CA PRO A 551 34.98 0.87 12.82
C PRO A 551 36.01 0.49 13.88
N TYR A 552 37.32 0.66 13.60
CA TYR A 552 38.42 0.32 14.52
C TYR A 552 39.05 1.56 15.18
N SER A 553 39.55 2.53 14.40
CA SER A 553 40.22 3.73 14.94
C SER A 553 39.26 4.74 15.60
N LYS A 554 37.98 4.72 15.24
CA LYS A 554 36.95 5.69 15.66
C LYS A 554 37.17 7.11 15.13
N GLU A 555 38.09 7.30 14.22
CA GLU A 555 38.27 8.54 13.52
C GLU A 555 37.07 8.84 12.63
N ARG A 556 36.64 10.09 12.61
CA ARG A 556 35.57 10.56 11.71
C ARG A 556 36.08 10.60 10.30
N MET A 557 35.47 9.86 9.40
CA MET A 557 35.82 9.80 7.97
C MET A 557 34.72 10.45 7.14
N HIS A 558 35.13 11.16 6.11
CA HIS A 558 34.26 11.79 5.12
C HIS A 558 34.62 11.30 3.73
N PHE A 559 33.64 10.74 3.04
CA PHE A 559 33.74 10.30 1.64
C PHE A 559 32.81 11.17 0.79
N GLN A 560 33.29 11.58 -0.38
CA GLN A 560 32.49 12.35 -1.33
C GLN A 560 32.81 11.89 -2.76
N VAL A 561 31.76 11.74 -3.57
CA VAL A 561 31.83 11.52 -5.01
C VAL A 561 30.72 12.36 -5.64
N ASP A 562 31.10 13.24 -6.54
CA ASP A 562 30.17 14.18 -7.17
C ASP A 562 29.22 13.47 -8.13
N ALA A 563 27.99 14.00 -8.24
CA ALA A 563 27.00 13.49 -9.19
C ALA A 563 27.40 13.86 -10.63
N GLU A 564 27.14 12.96 -11.57
CA GLU A 564 27.41 13.15 -13.01
C GLU A 564 26.36 14.04 -13.71
N PHE A 565 25.39 14.65 -12.97
CA PHE A 565 24.30 15.46 -13.51
C PHE A 565 24.10 16.76 -12.75
#